data_e102a4f6ff3c31be6ba5ec12362d318f
#
_entry.id   e102a4f6ff3c31be6ba5ec12362d318f
#
_cell.length_a   1.000
_cell.length_b   1.000
_cell.length_c   1.000
_cell.angle_alpha   90.00
_cell.angle_beta   90.00
_cell.angle_gamma   90.00
#
_symmetry.space_group_name_H-M   'P 1'
#
loop_
_entity.id
_entity.type
_entity.pdbx_description
1 polymer ?
#
loop_
_entity_poly.entity_id
_entity_poly.type
_entity_poly.pdbx_seq_one_letter_code
_entity_poly.pdbx_strand_id
1 'polypeptide(L)' 'SSAPRATQSTALTPKEREVLELLARNLSNKEIGLALQVGEETIKWHLKNLFAKLDAGSRKQVVRRARILGLLEAGD' A
#
# COMPACT_ATOMS: atom_id res chain seq x y z
N SER A 1 1.72 20.10 -16.76
CA SER A 1 1.55 19.74 -15.81
C SER A 1 2.51 19.72 -14.67
N SER A 2 2.63 20.76 -14.10
CA SER A 2 3.50 20.89 -13.09
C SER A 2 3.05 20.29 -11.83
N ALA A 3 1.82 20.06 -11.70
CA ALA A 3 1.32 19.49 -10.49
C ALA A 3 1.64 18.02 -10.32
N PRO A 4 2.28 17.40 -11.23
CA PRO A 4 2.46 15.97 -11.16
C PRO A 4 3.12 15.49 -9.88
N ARG A 5 3.95 16.28 -9.29
CA ARG A 5 4.64 15.79 -8.11
C ARG A 5 3.73 15.59 -6.95
N ALA A 6 2.91 16.54 -6.68
CA ALA A 6 2.00 16.42 -5.56
C ALA A 6 1.03 15.28 -5.78
N THR A 7 0.61 15.13 -7.01
CA THR A 7 -0.32 14.07 -7.34
C THR A 7 0.33 12.72 -7.19
N GLN A 8 1.57 12.63 -7.57
CA GLN A 8 2.28 11.38 -7.52
C GLN A 8 2.45 10.84 -6.13
N SER A 9 2.52 11.72 -5.15
CA SER A 9 2.79 11.27 -3.80
C SER A 9 1.71 10.34 -3.26
N THR A 10 0.48 10.44 -3.78
CA THR A 10 -0.58 9.56 -3.31
C THR A 10 -1.06 8.60 -4.38
N ALA A 11 -0.48 8.68 -5.58
CA ALA A 11 -0.89 7.79 -6.65
C ALA A 11 -0.23 6.43 -6.47
N LEU A 12 -1.02 5.40 -6.39
CA LEU A 12 -0.52 4.05 -6.21
C LEU A 12 -0.47 3.34 -7.54
N THR A 13 0.58 2.54 -7.73
CA THR A 13 0.64 1.64 -8.88
C THR A 13 -0.37 0.52 -8.66
N PRO A 14 -0.75 -0.20 -9.73
CA PRO A 14 -1.66 -1.34 -9.56
C PRO A 14 -1.13 -2.38 -8.57
N LYS A 15 0.17 -2.63 -8.59
CA LYS A 15 0.74 -3.60 -7.68
C LYS A 15 0.71 -3.11 -6.24
N GLU A 16 0.98 -1.83 -6.04
CA GLU A 16 0.89 -1.27 -4.69
C GLU A 16 -0.53 -1.35 -4.16
N ARG A 17 -1.50 -1.14 -5.03
CA ARG A 17 -2.90 -1.25 -4.62
C ARG A 17 -3.24 -2.68 -4.22
N GLU A 18 -2.75 -3.66 -4.98
CA GLU A 18 -2.99 -5.05 -4.62
C GLU A 18 -2.38 -5.39 -3.26
N VAL A 19 -1.15 -4.95 -3.05
CA VAL A 19 -0.47 -5.18 -1.78
C VAL A 19 -1.25 -4.51 -0.66
N LEU A 20 -1.69 -3.28 -0.87
CA LEU A 20 -2.43 -2.55 0.13
C LEU A 20 -3.73 -3.28 0.52
N GLU A 21 -4.45 -3.81 -0.45
CA GLU A 21 -5.69 -4.52 -0.17
C GLU A 21 -5.45 -5.75 0.67
N LEU A 22 -4.39 -6.49 0.38
CA LEU A 22 -4.08 -7.67 1.17
C LEU A 22 -3.56 -7.30 2.54
N LEU A 23 -2.84 -6.20 2.63
CA LEU A 23 -2.38 -5.68 3.91
C LEU A 23 -3.58 -5.34 4.80
N ALA A 24 -4.61 -4.76 4.20
CA ALA A 24 -5.81 -4.39 4.93
C ALA A 24 -6.55 -5.63 5.44
N ARG A 25 -6.32 -6.78 4.83
CA ARG A 25 -6.89 -8.04 5.30
C ARG A 25 -6.02 -8.71 6.35
N ASN A 26 -4.99 -7.99 6.79
CA ASN A 26 -4.14 -8.46 7.87
C ASN A 26 -3.25 -9.64 7.50
N LEU A 27 -2.90 -9.75 6.23
CA LEU A 27 -1.98 -10.78 5.80
C LEU A 27 -0.54 -10.37 6.10
N SER A 28 0.30 -11.36 6.38
CA SER A 28 1.72 -11.10 6.57
C SER A 28 2.40 -10.88 5.21
N ASN A 29 3.62 -10.35 5.24
CA ASN A 29 4.38 -10.17 4.01
C ASN A 29 4.53 -11.47 3.23
N LYS A 30 4.79 -12.55 3.96
CA LYS A 30 4.93 -13.86 3.31
C LYS A 30 3.63 -14.28 2.65
N GLU A 31 2.51 -14.07 3.34
CA GLU A 31 1.20 -14.43 2.80
C GLU A 31 0.85 -13.60 1.59
N ILE A 32 1.18 -12.31 1.64
CA ILE A 32 0.93 -11.43 0.49
C ILE A 32 1.78 -11.89 -0.69
N GLY A 33 3.04 -12.22 -0.44
CA GLY A 33 3.91 -12.71 -1.51
C GLY A 33 3.36 -13.96 -2.15
N LEU A 34 2.87 -14.89 -1.33
CA LEU A 34 2.28 -16.11 -1.88
C LEU A 34 1.04 -15.80 -2.69
N ALA A 35 0.19 -14.91 -2.21
CA ALA A 35 -1.04 -14.56 -2.91
C ALA A 35 -0.77 -13.91 -4.25
N LEU A 36 0.25 -13.08 -4.33
CA LEU A 36 0.59 -12.36 -5.56
C LEU A 36 1.66 -13.06 -6.39
N GLN A 37 2.15 -14.19 -5.90
CA GLN A 37 3.15 -15.00 -6.61
C GLN A 37 4.44 -14.23 -6.84
N VAL A 38 4.88 -13.52 -5.81
CA VAL A 38 6.15 -12.82 -5.83
C VAL A 38 6.88 -13.11 -4.53
N GLY A 39 8.16 -12.81 -4.49
CA GLY A 39 8.96 -13.03 -3.31
C GLY A 39 8.60 -12.07 -2.19
N GLU A 40 8.91 -12.49 -0.96
CA GLU A 40 8.65 -11.65 0.20
C GLU A 40 9.44 -10.34 0.13
N GLU A 41 10.65 -10.40 -0.44
CA GLU A 41 11.45 -9.19 -0.58
C GLU A 41 10.79 -8.17 -1.49
N THR A 42 10.12 -8.64 -2.53
CA THR A 42 9.38 -7.75 -3.41
C THR A 42 8.25 -7.07 -2.65
N ILE A 43 7.59 -7.82 -1.77
CA ILE A 43 6.52 -7.23 -0.96
C ILE A 43 7.09 -6.17 -0.02
N LYS A 44 8.22 -6.43 0.60
CA LYS A 44 8.85 -5.44 1.47
C LYS A 44 9.16 -4.15 0.71
N TRP A 45 9.59 -4.29 -0.53
CA TRP A 45 9.88 -3.13 -1.37
C TRP A 45 8.60 -2.32 -1.65
N HIS A 46 7.52 -3.03 -1.97
CA HIS A 46 6.24 -2.35 -2.19
C HIS A 46 5.76 -1.65 -0.92
N LEU A 47 5.93 -2.29 0.23
CA LEU A 47 5.52 -1.68 1.48
C LEU A 47 6.33 -0.43 1.80
N LYS A 48 7.63 -0.47 1.51
CA LYS A 48 8.46 0.70 1.71
C LYS A 48 7.92 1.88 0.91
N ASN A 49 7.55 1.62 -0.34
CA ASN A 49 6.99 2.66 -1.19
C ASN A 49 5.64 3.14 -0.69
N LEU A 50 4.81 2.21 -0.22
CA LEU A 50 3.51 2.57 0.34
C LEU A 50 3.67 3.44 1.59
N PHE A 51 4.58 3.06 2.47
CA PHE A 51 4.82 3.84 3.68
C PHE A 51 5.23 5.26 3.33
N ALA A 52 6.10 5.40 2.33
CA ALA A 52 6.55 6.72 1.91
C ALA A 52 5.42 7.52 1.27
N LYS A 53 4.66 6.90 0.40
CA LYS A 53 3.58 7.59 -0.32
C LYS A 53 2.47 8.03 0.62
N LEU A 54 2.17 7.24 1.62
CA LEU A 54 1.09 7.53 2.55
C LEU A 54 1.58 8.22 3.81
N ASP A 55 2.87 8.49 3.89
CA ASP A 55 3.46 9.16 5.05
C ASP A 55 3.08 8.42 6.33
N ALA A 56 3.27 7.12 6.31
CA ALA A 56 2.87 6.26 7.43
C ALA A 56 4.11 5.56 7.99
N GLY A 57 4.07 5.30 9.29
CA GLY A 57 5.20 4.67 9.96
C GLY A 57 4.93 3.24 10.39
N SER A 58 3.76 2.70 10.09
CA SER A 58 3.46 1.33 10.48
C SER A 58 2.39 0.77 9.55
N ARG A 59 2.22 -0.55 9.60
CA ARG A 59 1.21 -1.21 8.78
C ARG A 59 -0.19 -0.70 9.10
N LYS A 60 -0.49 -0.53 10.37
CA LYS A 60 -1.80 -0.01 10.77
C LYS A 60 -2.02 1.39 10.24
N GLN A 61 -1.00 2.23 10.30
CA GLN A 61 -1.12 3.59 9.80
C GLN A 61 -1.34 3.62 8.30
N VAL A 62 -0.67 2.74 7.56
CA VAL A 62 -0.85 2.68 6.11
C VAL A 62 -2.31 2.40 5.79
N VAL A 63 -2.89 1.39 6.43
CA VAL A 63 -4.27 1.02 6.17
C VAL A 63 -5.22 2.16 6.56
N ARG A 64 -4.97 2.74 7.72
CA ARG A 64 -5.81 3.83 8.21
C ARG A 64 -5.78 5.03 7.27
N ARG A 65 -4.58 5.45 6.88
CA ARG A 65 -4.46 6.59 6.00
C ARG A 65 -5.04 6.29 4.63
N ALA A 66 -4.89 5.06 4.16
CA ALA A 66 -5.46 4.67 2.88
C ALA A 66 -6.97 4.80 2.89
N ARG A 67 -7.61 4.43 4.00
CA ARG A 67 -9.06 4.59 4.11
C ARG A 67 -9.47 6.05 4.11
N ILE A 68 -8.72 6.87 4.85
CA ILE A 68 -9.01 8.30 4.91
C ILE A 68 -8.90 8.92 3.52
N LEU A 69 -7.93 8.48 2.74
CA LEU A 69 -7.70 9.02 1.41
C LEU A 69 -8.58 8.38 0.33
N GLY A 70 -9.41 7.44 0.71
CA GLY A 70 -10.29 6.80 -0.25
C GLY A 70 -9.64 5.74 -1.11
N LEU A 71 -8.47 5.26 -0.71
CA LEU A 71 -7.75 4.22 -1.46
C LEU A 71 -8.22 2.82 -1.07
N LEU A 72 -8.91 2.70 0.03
CA LEU A 72 -9.52 1.46 0.50
C LEU A 72 -10.94 1.76 0.89
N GLU A 73 -11.79 0.76 0.78
CA GLU A 73 -13.18 0.94 1.18
C GLU A 73 -13.29 1.03 2.69
N ALA A 74 -14.07 1.97 3.15
CA ALA A 74 -14.29 2.14 4.56
C ALA A 74 -15.13 0.98 5.07
N GLY A 75 -14.84 0.55 6.28
CA GLY A 75 -15.67 -0.48 6.87
C GLY A 75 -15.25 -1.89 6.58
N ASP A 76 -14.19 -2.08 5.83
CA ASP A 76 -13.70 -3.44 5.58
C ASP A 76 -12.66 -3.92 6.57
#